data_6043075d48343fef5aa1890deea558fb
#
_entry.id   6043075d48343fef5aa1890deea558fb
#
_cell.length_a   1.000
_cell.length_b   1.000
_cell.length_c   1.000
_cell.angle_alpha   90.00
_cell.angle_beta   90.00
_cell.angle_gamma   90.00
#
_symmetry.space_group_name_H-M   'P 1'
#
loop_
_entity.id
_entity.type
_entity.pdbx_description
1 polymer ?
#
loop_
_entity_poly.entity_id
_entity_poly.type
_entity_poly.pdbx_seq_one_letter_code
_entity_poly.pdbx_strand_id
1 'polypeptide(L)'
;EAGISPQFRELDERGQRELYLRVLELISKDKLTQESFEHFLKIANASNWEEIILKIVSKRHVFSKNKSHVEIFEAFNLDSNVSIDDDISAHFEQNTLNLVRKISDCLKKSSSKADQKTAQELTEIASINLASIQLLEKMFLYGKSAKSPFTAKLGKFSTKEMRSSFFVHFMDDIDDFMVRLEHFRNRRLSH
;
A
#
# COMPACT_ATOMS: atom_id res chain seq x y z
N GLU A 1 -17.61 14.38 -39.59
CA GLU A 1 -18.22 15.53 -38.85
C GLU A 1 -18.56 15.08 -37.45
N ALA A 2 -18.02 15.76 -36.44
CA ALA A 2 -18.05 15.28 -35.04
C ALA A 2 -19.39 15.52 -34.32
N GLY A 3 -20.45 15.98 -35.00
CA GLY A 3 -21.79 16.21 -34.44
C GLY A 3 -21.83 17.18 -33.25
N ILE A 4 -20.81 18.03 -33.10
CA ILE A 4 -20.69 18.96 -31.98
C ILE A 4 -21.56 20.18 -32.26
N SER A 5 -22.40 20.56 -31.29
CA SER A 5 -23.26 21.76 -31.37
C SER A 5 -22.40 23.02 -31.58
N PRO A 6 -22.83 23.96 -32.41
CA PRO A 6 -22.15 25.26 -32.59
C PRO A 6 -22.08 26.10 -31.29
N GLN A 7 -22.81 25.73 -30.27
CA GLN A 7 -22.76 26.35 -28.93
C GLN A 7 -21.84 25.66 -27.95
N PHE A 8 -20.93 24.80 -28.43
CA PHE A 8 -19.91 24.15 -27.60
C PHE A 8 -19.09 25.21 -26.83
N ARG A 9 -19.01 25.03 -25.52
CA ARG A 9 -18.13 25.81 -24.66
C ARG A 9 -17.17 24.87 -23.99
N GLU A 10 -15.92 25.23 -24.00
CA GLU A 10 -14.90 24.53 -23.22
C GLU A 10 -15.17 24.78 -21.73
N LEU A 11 -15.18 23.72 -20.93
CA LEU A 11 -15.36 23.85 -19.50
C LEU A 11 -14.05 24.38 -18.89
N ASP A 12 -14.16 25.38 -18.03
CA ASP A 12 -13.06 25.78 -17.16
C ASP A 12 -12.72 24.67 -16.14
N GLU A 13 -11.60 24.80 -15.44
CA GLU A 13 -11.13 23.79 -14.47
C GLU A 13 -12.18 23.49 -13.38
N ARG A 14 -12.96 24.50 -12.98
CA ARG A 14 -14.02 24.35 -11.99
C ARG A 14 -15.17 23.53 -12.55
N GLY A 15 -15.64 23.85 -13.74
CA GLY A 15 -16.72 23.11 -14.41
C GLY A 15 -16.32 21.67 -14.72
N GLN A 16 -15.06 21.43 -15.10
CA GLN A 16 -14.52 20.08 -15.29
C GLN A 16 -14.56 19.28 -13.97
N ARG A 17 -14.17 19.90 -12.86
CA ARG A 17 -14.18 19.26 -11.54
C ARG A 17 -15.60 18.96 -11.06
N GLU A 18 -16.54 19.89 -11.24
CA GLU A 18 -17.95 19.67 -10.87
C GLU A 18 -18.57 18.53 -11.70
N LEU A 19 -18.33 18.51 -13.00
CA LEU A 19 -18.78 17.42 -13.87
C LEU A 19 -18.19 16.08 -13.44
N TYR A 20 -16.92 16.05 -13.13
CA TYR A 20 -16.22 14.87 -12.68
C TYR A 20 -16.82 14.31 -11.38
N LEU A 21 -17.04 15.14 -10.36
CA LEU A 21 -17.67 14.73 -9.10
C LEU A 21 -19.08 14.17 -9.32
N ARG A 22 -19.84 14.77 -10.22
CA ARG A 22 -21.17 14.29 -10.58
C ARG A 22 -21.13 12.91 -11.26
N VAL A 23 -20.16 12.68 -12.14
CA VAL A 23 -19.97 11.37 -12.78
C VAL A 23 -19.57 10.31 -11.73
N LEU A 24 -18.69 10.63 -10.79
CA LEU A 24 -18.33 9.72 -9.71
C LEU A 24 -19.52 9.36 -8.82
N GLU A 25 -20.39 10.35 -8.53
CA GLU A 25 -21.60 10.10 -7.77
C GLU A 25 -22.55 9.14 -8.53
N LEU A 26 -22.67 9.29 -9.84
CA LEU A 26 -23.47 8.37 -10.67
C LEU A 26 -22.87 6.95 -10.66
N ILE A 27 -21.56 6.81 -10.83
CA ILE A 27 -20.84 5.52 -10.80
C ILE A 27 -21.03 4.83 -9.46
N SER A 28 -20.96 5.58 -8.35
CA SER A 28 -21.10 5.02 -7.00
C SER A 28 -22.51 4.52 -6.68
N LYS A 29 -23.52 5.00 -7.40
CA LYS A 29 -24.95 4.63 -7.24
C LYS A 29 -25.41 3.57 -8.26
N ASP A 30 -24.67 3.38 -9.33
CA ASP A 30 -25.01 2.42 -10.36
C ASP A 30 -24.61 1.00 -9.93
N LYS A 31 -25.59 0.11 -9.86
CA LYS A 31 -25.42 -1.29 -9.43
C LYS A 31 -24.41 -2.09 -10.27
N LEU A 32 -24.20 -1.72 -11.53
CA LEU A 32 -23.27 -2.40 -12.42
C LEU A 32 -21.82 -2.03 -12.16
N THR A 33 -21.59 -0.81 -11.69
CA THR A 33 -20.24 -0.26 -11.47
C THR A 33 -19.86 -0.15 -10.00
N GLN A 34 -20.85 -0.19 -9.10
CA GLN A 34 -20.66 -0.01 -7.66
C GLN A 34 -19.64 -0.99 -7.08
N GLU A 35 -19.75 -2.27 -7.36
CA GLU A 35 -18.86 -3.31 -6.83
C GLU A 35 -17.39 -3.06 -7.27
N SER A 36 -17.20 -2.77 -8.56
CA SER A 36 -15.88 -2.43 -9.10
C SER A 36 -15.32 -1.15 -8.49
N PHE A 37 -16.17 -0.15 -8.25
CA PHE A 37 -15.78 1.10 -7.63
C PHE A 37 -15.40 0.91 -6.15
N GLU A 38 -16.16 0.13 -5.39
CA GLU A 38 -15.83 -0.23 -4.01
C GLU A 38 -14.52 -1.03 -3.93
N HIS A 39 -14.31 -1.96 -4.86
CA HIS A 39 -13.04 -2.70 -4.95
C HIS A 39 -11.87 -1.76 -5.23
N PHE A 40 -12.03 -0.84 -6.19
CA PHE A 40 -11.04 0.19 -6.47
C PHE A 40 -10.73 1.04 -5.23
N LEU A 41 -11.73 1.50 -4.47
CA LEU A 41 -11.52 2.29 -3.26
C LEU A 41 -10.77 1.54 -2.15
N LYS A 42 -10.94 0.22 -2.07
CA LYS A 42 -10.17 -0.63 -1.13
C LYS A 42 -8.68 -0.70 -1.49
N ILE A 43 -8.36 -0.70 -2.79
CA ILE A 43 -6.98 -0.76 -3.29
C ILE A 43 -6.34 0.63 -3.29
N ALA A 44 -7.04 1.62 -3.78
CA ALA A 44 -6.61 3.01 -3.86
C ALA A 44 -6.69 3.68 -2.50
N ASN A 45 -5.74 3.51 -1.64
CA ASN A 45 -5.67 4.12 -0.30
C ASN A 45 -6.48 5.44 -0.19
N ALA A 46 -7.47 5.49 0.70
CA ALA A 46 -8.58 6.45 0.77
C ALA A 46 -8.22 7.96 0.68
N SER A 47 -6.97 8.35 0.76
CA SER A 47 -6.53 9.76 0.71
C SER A 47 -6.27 10.30 -0.70
N ASN A 48 -6.06 9.45 -1.72
CA ASN A 48 -5.61 9.89 -3.07
C ASN A 48 -6.42 9.29 -4.24
N TRP A 49 -7.54 8.62 -3.97
CA TRP A 49 -8.30 7.92 -4.99
C TRP A 49 -8.83 8.85 -6.12
N GLU A 50 -9.24 10.08 -5.78
CA GLU A 50 -9.68 11.07 -6.76
C GLU A 50 -8.57 11.43 -7.75
N GLU A 51 -7.36 11.66 -7.25
CA GLU A 51 -6.20 11.98 -8.07
C GLU A 51 -5.83 10.81 -8.99
N ILE A 52 -5.93 9.58 -8.50
CA ILE A 52 -5.68 8.37 -9.31
C ILE A 52 -6.69 8.27 -10.44
N ILE A 53 -7.99 8.45 -10.16
CA ILE A 53 -9.01 8.40 -11.21
C ILE A 53 -8.82 9.54 -12.22
N LEU A 54 -8.50 10.76 -11.78
CA LEU A 54 -8.19 11.87 -12.69
C LEU A 54 -7.02 11.54 -13.62
N LYS A 55 -5.96 10.92 -13.12
CA LYS A 55 -4.83 10.45 -13.92
C LYS A 55 -5.24 9.36 -14.93
N ILE A 56 -6.10 8.43 -14.53
CA ILE A 56 -6.64 7.39 -15.41
C ILE A 56 -7.47 8.03 -16.52
N VAL A 57 -8.38 8.94 -16.17
CA VAL A 57 -9.23 9.65 -17.14
C VAL A 57 -8.40 10.50 -18.10
N SER A 58 -7.36 11.18 -17.63
CA SER A 58 -6.47 11.96 -18.50
C SER A 58 -5.72 11.10 -19.53
N LYS A 59 -5.47 9.83 -19.20
CA LYS A 59 -4.81 8.84 -20.05
C LYS A 59 -5.78 7.84 -20.70
N ARG A 60 -7.09 8.15 -20.74
CA ARG A 60 -8.12 7.23 -21.25
C ARG A 60 -7.84 6.68 -22.66
N HIS A 61 -7.08 7.40 -23.47
CA HIS A 61 -6.69 6.95 -24.81
C HIS A 61 -5.83 5.67 -24.78
N VAL A 62 -5.09 5.44 -23.69
CA VAL A 62 -4.31 4.21 -23.47
C VAL A 62 -5.25 3.04 -23.17
N PHE A 63 -6.39 3.31 -22.54
CA PHE A 63 -7.41 2.34 -22.15
C PHE A 63 -8.55 2.20 -23.16
N SER A 64 -8.52 2.96 -24.26
CA SER A 64 -9.61 2.99 -25.28
C SER A 64 -9.74 1.71 -26.09
N LYS A 65 -8.77 0.81 -26.04
CA LYS A 65 -8.88 -0.56 -26.57
C LYS A 65 -9.17 -1.48 -25.38
N ASN A 66 -10.16 -2.36 -25.53
CA ASN A 66 -10.42 -3.44 -24.57
C ASN A 66 -9.17 -4.32 -24.48
N LYS A 67 -8.24 -3.92 -23.64
CA LYS A 67 -7.07 -4.72 -23.31
C LYS A 67 -7.50 -5.76 -22.29
N SER A 68 -7.11 -7.00 -22.55
CA SER A 68 -7.27 -8.04 -21.54
C SER A 68 -6.44 -7.73 -20.30
N HIS A 69 -6.81 -8.29 -19.17
CA HIS A 69 -6.04 -8.18 -17.92
C HIS A 69 -4.56 -8.59 -18.15
N VAL A 70 -4.34 -9.65 -18.95
CA VAL A 70 -3.00 -10.14 -19.31
C VAL A 70 -2.19 -9.08 -20.07
N GLU A 71 -2.77 -8.43 -21.09
CA GLU A 71 -2.08 -7.38 -21.85
C GLU A 71 -1.74 -6.14 -21.01
N ILE A 72 -2.55 -5.84 -19.99
CA ILE A 72 -2.26 -4.76 -19.05
C ILE A 72 -1.06 -5.14 -18.19
N PHE A 73 -1.03 -6.34 -17.62
CA PHE A 73 0.06 -6.82 -16.79
C PHE A 73 1.37 -6.93 -17.58
N GLU A 74 1.33 -7.46 -18.81
CA GLU A 74 2.50 -7.52 -19.71
C GLU A 74 3.05 -6.14 -20.04
N ALA A 75 2.18 -5.14 -20.27
CA ALA A 75 2.61 -3.77 -20.55
C ALA A 75 3.36 -3.12 -19.37
N PHE A 76 3.16 -3.63 -18.16
CA PHE A 76 3.87 -3.20 -16.96
C PHE A 76 4.97 -4.17 -16.52
N ASN A 77 5.32 -5.18 -17.35
CA ASN A 77 6.23 -6.27 -17.01
C ASN A 77 5.84 -7.00 -15.71
N LEU A 78 4.54 -7.12 -15.46
CA LEU A 78 3.99 -7.85 -14.32
C LEU A 78 3.55 -9.25 -14.79
N ASP A 79 3.77 -10.24 -13.94
CA ASP A 79 3.22 -11.58 -14.18
C ASP A 79 1.72 -11.57 -13.83
N SER A 80 0.87 -11.77 -14.83
CA SER A 80 -0.59 -11.80 -14.66
C SER A 80 -1.10 -12.99 -13.82
N ASN A 81 -0.24 -13.97 -13.56
CA ASN A 81 -0.57 -15.19 -12.83
C ASN A 81 -0.22 -15.11 -11.34
N VAL A 82 0.53 -14.09 -10.92
CA VAL A 82 0.93 -13.92 -9.51
C VAL A 82 -0.04 -12.98 -8.81
N SER A 83 -0.82 -13.52 -7.87
CA SER A 83 -1.63 -12.69 -6.97
C SER A 83 -0.71 -11.97 -5.97
N ILE A 84 -1.16 -10.85 -5.40
CA ILE A 84 -0.43 -10.15 -4.34
C ILE A 84 -0.22 -11.04 -3.12
N ASP A 85 -1.15 -11.97 -2.86
CA ASP A 85 -1.05 -12.92 -1.75
C ASP A 85 0.03 -13.98 -2.01
N ASP A 86 0.19 -14.42 -3.27
CA ASP A 86 1.28 -15.31 -3.68
C ASP A 86 2.64 -14.59 -3.55
N ASP A 87 2.70 -13.33 -3.96
CA ASP A 87 3.91 -12.50 -3.83
C ASP A 87 4.27 -12.26 -2.34
N ILE A 88 3.28 -12.00 -1.49
CA ILE A 88 3.47 -11.92 -0.03
C ILE A 88 3.99 -13.24 0.52
N SER A 89 3.37 -14.36 0.13
CA SER A 89 3.76 -15.70 0.60
C SER A 89 5.17 -16.07 0.16
N ALA A 90 5.59 -15.65 -1.04
CA ALA A 90 6.95 -15.88 -1.53
C ALA A 90 8.02 -15.04 -0.79
N HIS A 91 7.67 -13.83 -0.35
CA HIS A 91 8.61 -12.92 0.32
C HIS A 91 8.60 -13.04 1.85
N PHE A 92 7.47 -13.46 2.43
CA PHE A 92 7.26 -13.53 3.88
C PHE A 92 6.81 -14.92 4.29
N GLU A 93 7.79 -15.81 4.49
CA GLU A 93 7.56 -17.18 4.94
C GLU A 93 6.90 -17.28 6.32
N GLN A 94 6.47 -18.48 6.69
CA GLN A 94 5.83 -18.78 7.98
C GLN A 94 6.65 -18.33 9.20
N ASN A 95 7.97 -18.25 9.06
CA ASN A 95 8.88 -17.73 10.08
C ASN A 95 8.69 -16.24 10.37
N THR A 96 8.15 -15.46 9.42
CA THR A 96 7.91 -14.02 9.63
C THR A 96 6.92 -13.75 10.74
N LEU A 97 5.83 -14.50 10.81
CA LEU A 97 4.85 -14.35 11.89
C LEU A 97 5.44 -14.72 13.25
N ASN A 98 6.29 -15.75 13.30
CA ASN A 98 7.00 -16.13 14.53
C ASN A 98 7.98 -15.04 14.96
N LEU A 99 8.71 -14.42 14.04
CA LEU A 99 9.59 -13.28 14.33
C LEU A 99 8.79 -12.09 14.86
N VAL A 100 7.67 -11.73 14.23
CA VAL A 100 6.77 -10.63 14.66
C VAL A 100 6.28 -10.88 16.09
N ARG A 101 5.85 -12.11 16.42
CA ARG A 101 5.44 -12.50 17.78
C ARG A 101 6.58 -12.39 18.77
N LYS A 102 7.77 -12.88 18.42
CA LYS A 102 8.98 -12.80 19.26
C LYS A 102 9.35 -11.35 19.56
N ILE A 103 9.28 -10.46 18.56
CA ILE A 103 9.50 -9.02 18.73
C ILE A 103 8.46 -8.44 19.69
N SER A 104 7.17 -8.75 19.49
CA SER A 104 6.08 -8.28 20.35
C SER A 104 6.31 -8.69 21.81
N ASP A 105 6.64 -9.94 22.07
CA ASP A 105 6.86 -10.45 23.44
C ASP A 105 8.07 -9.81 24.13
N CYS A 106 9.08 -9.45 23.35
CA CYS A 106 10.20 -8.67 23.88
C CYS A 106 9.77 -7.24 24.19
N LEU A 107 9.06 -6.57 23.28
CA LEU A 107 8.62 -5.17 23.45
C LEU A 107 7.65 -4.99 24.61
N LYS A 108 6.86 -5.99 24.98
CA LYS A 108 6.02 -5.99 26.20
C LYS A 108 6.82 -5.76 27.49
N LYS A 109 8.11 -6.11 27.48
CA LYS A 109 9.01 -5.95 28.64
C LYS A 109 9.64 -4.56 28.71
N SER A 110 9.45 -3.72 27.69
CA SER A 110 9.99 -2.36 27.64
C SER A 110 9.28 -1.45 28.63
N SER A 111 10.04 -0.55 29.26
CA SER A 111 9.52 0.56 30.06
C SER A 111 8.92 1.69 29.19
N SER A 112 9.21 1.70 27.91
CA SER A 112 8.74 2.71 26.95
C SER A 112 7.29 2.48 26.55
N LYS A 113 6.44 3.50 26.75
CA LYS A 113 5.03 3.47 26.27
C LYS A 113 4.92 3.27 24.74
N ALA A 114 5.88 3.80 24.00
CA ALA A 114 5.92 3.64 22.53
C ALA A 114 6.17 2.17 22.14
N ASP A 115 7.14 1.52 22.79
CA ASP A 115 7.43 0.11 22.57
C ASP A 115 6.25 -0.78 22.99
N GLN A 116 5.61 -0.49 24.13
CA GLN A 116 4.43 -1.23 24.60
C GLN A 116 3.25 -1.10 23.62
N LYS A 117 3.01 0.10 23.07
CA LYS A 117 2.00 0.30 22.04
C LYS A 117 2.32 -0.51 20.78
N THR A 118 3.55 -0.46 20.32
CA THR A 118 4.01 -1.27 19.18
C THR A 118 3.83 -2.78 19.46
N ALA A 119 4.12 -3.24 20.68
CA ALA A 119 3.90 -4.62 21.08
C ALA A 119 2.42 -5.02 20.99
N GLN A 120 1.51 -4.17 21.41
CA GLN A 120 0.09 -4.43 21.33
C GLN A 120 -0.37 -4.56 19.86
N GLU A 121 0.01 -3.59 19.02
CA GLU A 121 -0.32 -3.61 17.60
C GLU A 121 0.25 -4.86 16.88
N LEU A 122 1.47 -5.28 17.21
CA LEU A 122 2.08 -6.52 16.68
C LEU A 122 1.35 -7.79 17.16
N THR A 123 0.81 -7.79 18.39
CA THR A 123 0.05 -8.94 18.94
C THR A 123 -1.25 -9.18 18.15
N GLU A 124 -1.86 -8.14 17.60
CA GLU A 124 -3.11 -8.23 16.84
C GLU A 124 -2.92 -8.84 15.45
N ILE A 125 -1.68 -9.00 14.97
CA ILE A 125 -1.39 -9.60 13.67
C ILE A 125 -1.57 -11.13 13.76
N ALA A 126 -2.67 -11.62 13.21
CA ALA A 126 -3.00 -13.04 13.17
C ALA A 126 -2.36 -13.77 11.97
N SER A 127 -2.17 -13.09 10.87
CA SER A 127 -1.60 -13.62 9.61
C SER A 127 -0.84 -12.55 8.85
N ILE A 128 0.09 -12.99 8.00
CA ILE A 128 0.82 -12.09 7.10
C ILE A 128 -0.01 -11.95 5.80
N ASN A 129 -0.56 -10.77 5.60
CA ASN A 129 -1.35 -10.36 4.45
C ASN A 129 -1.05 -8.90 4.12
N LEU A 130 -1.65 -8.34 3.06
CA LEU A 130 -1.37 -6.97 2.64
C LEU A 130 -1.62 -5.94 3.75
N ALA A 131 -2.69 -6.09 4.53
CA ALA A 131 -3.02 -5.15 5.61
C ALA A 131 -1.98 -5.21 6.74
N SER A 132 -1.57 -6.42 7.16
CA SER A 132 -0.53 -6.59 8.17
C SER A 132 0.85 -6.10 7.67
N ILE A 133 1.19 -6.33 6.40
CA ILE A 133 2.42 -5.79 5.80
C ILE A 133 2.41 -4.26 5.84
N GLN A 134 1.31 -3.60 5.47
CA GLN A 134 1.20 -2.14 5.55
C GLN A 134 1.34 -1.61 6.98
N LEU A 135 0.84 -2.35 7.97
CA LEU A 135 1.03 -2.02 9.38
C LEU A 135 2.50 -2.17 9.80
N LEU A 136 3.15 -3.27 9.41
CA LEU A 136 4.56 -3.53 9.67
C LEU A 136 5.45 -2.46 8.99
N GLU A 137 5.15 -2.03 7.76
CA GLU A 137 5.84 -0.94 7.09
C GLU A 137 5.82 0.36 7.93
N LYS A 138 4.68 0.73 8.52
CA LYS A 138 4.57 1.92 9.38
C LYS A 138 5.46 1.83 10.63
N MET A 139 5.64 0.64 11.17
CA MET A 139 6.41 0.42 12.38
C MET A 139 7.92 0.34 12.10
N PHE A 140 8.31 -0.42 11.09
CA PHE A 140 9.70 -0.80 10.83
C PHE A 140 10.42 0.08 9.81
N LEU A 141 9.68 0.85 9.00
CA LEU A 141 10.27 1.80 8.04
C LEU A 141 10.11 3.25 8.53
N TYR A 142 11.01 4.12 8.05
CA TYR A 142 10.88 5.54 8.31
C TYR A 142 9.64 6.14 7.64
N GLY A 143 9.01 7.10 8.31
CA GLY A 143 7.82 7.78 7.80
C GLY A 143 8.13 8.72 6.61
N LYS A 144 7.08 9.20 5.95
CA LYS A 144 7.13 10.08 4.76
C LYS A 144 7.97 11.36 4.98
N SER A 145 7.99 11.91 6.20
CA SER A 145 8.71 13.15 6.55
C SER A 145 10.17 12.94 6.94
N ALA A 146 10.68 11.71 6.93
CA ALA A 146 12.07 11.43 7.25
C ALA A 146 13.01 11.87 6.11
N LYS A 147 14.29 12.07 6.43
CA LYS A 147 15.34 12.40 5.44
C LYS A 147 15.45 11.33 4.33
N SER A 148 15.27 10.06 4.70
CA SER A 148 15.21 8.92 3.78
C SER A 148 13.86 8.21 4.02
N PRO A 149 12.77 8.65 3.33
CA PRO A 149 11.44 8.09 3.56
C PRO A 149 11.37 6.61 3.19
N PHE A 150 10.63 5.87 3.99
CA PHE A 150 10.31 4.45 3.76
C PHE A 150 11.50 3.49 3.69
N THR A 151 12.68 3.93 4.14
CA THR A 151 13.84 3.04 4.33
C THR A 151 13.77 2.31 5.67
N ALA A 152 14.43 1.18 5.75
CA ALA A 152 14.50 0.34 6.95
C ALA A 152 15.16 1.09 8.13
N LYS A 153 14.62 0.94 9.34
CA LYS A 153 15.17 1.52 10.59
C LYS A 153 16.30 0.66 11.16
N LEU A 154 17.26 0.29 10.32
CA LEU A 154 18.36 -0.63 10.70
C LEU A 154 19.08 -0.17 11.96
N GLY A 155 19.22 -1.07 12.93
CA GLY A 155 19.84 -0.80 14.21
C GLY A 155 19.20 0.33 15.04
N LYS A 156 18.02 0.83 14.65
CA LYS A 156 17.30 1.95 15.31
C LYS A 156 15.86 1.63 15.68
N PHE A 157 15.40 0.43 15.38
CA PHE A 157 14.09 -0.02 15.82
C PHE A 157 14.05 -0.15 17.34
N SER A 158 13.04 0.43 18.01
CA SER A 158 12.87 0.40 19.47
C SER A 158 13.93 1.21 20.27
N THR A 159 13.90 1.13 21.59
CA THR A 159 14.84 1.81 22.49
C THR A 159 16.22 1.16 22.49
N LYS A 160 17.26 1.92 22.92
CA LYS A 160 18.62 1.39 23.03
C LYS A 160 18.69 0.21 24.01
N GLU A 161 17.95 0.27 25.11
CA GLU A 161 17.87 -0.78 26.11
C GLU A 161 17.34 -2.09 25.50
N MET A 162 16.25 -2.01 24.74
CA MET A 162 15.67 -3.17 24.06
C MET A 162 16.65 -3.81 23.08
N ARG A 163 17.35 -3.00 22.30
CA ARG A 163 18.35 -3.48 21.34
C ARG A 163 19.52 -4.18 21.99
N SER A 164 20.04 -3.64 23.12
CA SER A 164 21.22 -4.19 23.78
C SER A 164 20.92 -5.38 24.71
N SER A 165 19.67 -5.54 25.16
CA SER A 165 19.34 -6.57 26.16
C SER A 165 18.42 -7.67 25.62
N PHE A 166 17.38 -7.29 24.85
CA PHE A 166 16.35 -8.24 24.43
C PHE A 166 16.48 -8.69 22.98
N PHE A 167 16.96 -7.81 22.10
CA PHE A 167 17.08 -8.10 20.66
C PHE A 167 18.48 -8.58 20.25
N VAL A 168 19.47 -8.53 21.15
CA VAL A 168 20.88 -8.82 20.85
C VAL A 168 21.10 -10.14 20.10
N HIS A 169 20.29 -11.17 20.38
CA HIS A 169 20.45 -12.51 19.78
C HIS A 169 19.69 -12.70 18.45
N PHE A 170 18.90 -11.73 18.02
CA PHE A 170 18.14 -11.82 16.77
C PHE A 170 17.95 -10.44 16.10
N MET A 171 18.85 -9.52 16.38
CA MET A 171 18.82 -8.19 15.76
C MET A 171 19.05 -8.27 14.26
N ASP A 172 19.90 -9.18 13.82
CA ASP A 172 20.15 -9.42 12.40
C ASP A 172 18.88 -9.94 11.70
N ASP A 173 18.11 -10.82 12.33
CA ASP A 173 16.82 -11.29 11.80
C ASP A 173 15.81 -10.14 11.66
N ILE A 174 15.82 -9.18 12.62
CA ILE A 174 14.97 -7.99 12.58
C ILE A 174 15.41 -7.07 11.43
N ASP A 175 16.69 -6.81 11.30
CA ASP A 175 17.25 -5.95 10.27
C ASP A 175 17.01 -6.56 8.87
N ASP A 176 17.22 -7.84 8.68
CA ASP A 176 16.91 -8.58 7.44
C ASP A 176 15.42 -8.52 7.10
N PHE A 177 14.56 -8.66 8.11
CA PHE A 177 13.13 -8.51 7.92
C PHE A 177 12.75 -7.09 7.48
N MET A 178 13.35 -6.05 8.08
CA MET A 178 13.12 -4.66 7.70
C MET A 178 13.58 -4.37 6.27
N VAL A 179 14.72 -4.93 5.85
CA VAL A 179 15.21 -4.81 4.46
C VAL A 179 14.22 -5.49 3.49
N ARG A 180 13.71 -6.67 3.82
CA ARG A 180 12.70 -7.36 2.99
C ARG A 180 11.42 -6.54 2.87
N LEU A 181 10.95 -5.92 3.97
CA LEU A 181 9.78 -5.01 3.95
C LEU A 181 10.03 -3.81 3.03
N GLU A 182 11.20 -3.19 3.11
CA GLU A 182 11.57 -2.06 2.24
C GLU A 182 11.57 -2.48 0.76
N HIS A 183 12.21 -3.60 0.42
CA HIS A 183 12.28 -4.13 -0.94
C HIS A 183 10.88 -4.47 -1.48
N PHE A 184 10.06 -5.17 -0.70
CA PHE A 184 8.70 -5.52 -1.08
C PHE A 184 7.84 -4.28 -1.31
N ARG A 185 7.95 -3.27 -0.41
CA ARG A 185 7.26 -2.00 -0.56
C ARG A 185 7.68 -1.29 -1.86
N ASN A 186 8.98 -1.14 -2.09
CA ASN A 186 9.51 -0.48 -3.27
C ASN A 186 9.06 -1.17 -4.55
N ARG A 187 9.13 -2.50 -4.61
CA ARG A 187 8.63 -3.30 -5.72
C ARG A 187 7.14 -3.08 -5.95
N ARG A 188 6.31 -3.17 -4.93
CA ARG A 188 4.85 -2.98 -5.02
C ARG A 188 4.44 -1.57 -5.48
N LEU A 189 5.25 -0.54 -5.20
CA LEU A 189 4.94 0.85 -5.54
C LEU A 189 5.67 1.36 -6.78
N SER A 190 6.61 0.58 -7.33
CA SER A 190 7.30 0.88 -8.60
C SER A 190 6.48 0.46 -9.81
N HIS A 191 5.40 -0.26 -9.56
CA HIS A 191 4.42 -0.74 -10.53
C HIS A 191 3.08 -0.07 -10.28
#